data_88ff85f3aa48cf452428d14faa9af35e
#
_entry.id   88ff85f3aa48cf452428d14faa9af35e
#
_cell.length_a   1.000
_cell.length_b   1.000
_cell.length_c   1.000
_cell.angle_alpha   90.00
_cell.angle_beta   90.00
_cell.angle_gamma   90.00
#
_symmetry.space_group_name_H-M   'P 1'
#
loop_
_entity.id
_entity.type
_entity.pdbx_description
1 polymer ?
#
loop_
_entity_poly.entity_id
_entity_poly.type
_entity_poly.pdbx_seq_one_letter_code
_entity_poly.pdbx_strand_id
1 'polypeptide(L)'
;MRETFNAIENLSLPIREALQILGEQIISLLYSEEVMAVRRLLLSAAGRKAGLGKACYEAGPAQFLEATSLLLKHYMDTGKLRQSDSRVAALHLRALLESEWIDLFLFSTMQGFDQAFCKETATRATDAFLAAYSPTQ
;
A
#
# COMPACT_ATOMS: atom_id res chain seq x y z
N MET A 1 -0.96 9.98 5.94
CA MET A 1 -1.41 9.26 4.73
C MET A 1 -2.38 10.07 3.88
N ARG A 2 -3.41 10.68 4.46
CA ARG A 2 -4.32 11.57 3.72
C ARG A 2 -3.59 12.70 3.03
N GLU A 3 -2.61 13.31 3.69
CA GLU A 3 -1.80 14.39 3.12
C GLU A 3 -1.05 13.94 1.87
N THR A 4 -0.58 12.70 1.85
CA THR A 4 0.12 12.14 0.68
C THR A 4 -0.83 12.02 -0.51
N PHE A 5 -2.04 11.49 -0.31
CA PHE A 5 -3.04 11.40 -1.36
C PHE A 5 -3.42 12.77 -1.90
N ASN A 6 -3.63 13.74 -1.01
CA ASN A 6 -3.96 15.10 -1.40
C ASN A 6 -2.82 15.75 -2.20
N ALA A 7 -1.57 15.56 -1.77
CA ALA A 7 -0.41 16.11 -2.49
C ALA A 7 -0.29 15.52 -3.90
N ILE A 8 -0.50 14.21 -4.04
CA ILE A 8 -0.45 13.55 -5.35
C ILE A 8 -1.53 14.13 -6.28
N GLU A 9 -2.75 14.28 -5.80
CA GLU A 9 -3.85 14.84 -6.58
C GLU A 9 -3.59 16.29 -6.96
N ASN A 10 -3.21 17.12 -5.99
CA ASN A 10 -3.00 18.55 -6.20
C ASN A 10 -1.84 18.86 -7.15
N LEU A 11 -0.80 18.04 -7.12
CA LEU A 11 0.37 18.24 -7.98
C LEU A 11 0.25 17.57 -9.34
N SER A 12 -0.81 16.80 -9.58
CA SER A 12 -1.03 16.04 -10.81
C SER A 12 0.22 15.24 -11.22
N LEU A 13 0.78 14.51 -10.28
CA LEU A 13 2.04 13.79 -10.48
C LEU A 13 1.92 12.71 -11.54
N PRO A 14 2.98 12.44 -12.32
CA PRO A 14 3.03 11.26 -13.16
C PRO A 14 2.80 9.99 -12.33
N ILE A 15 2.17 8.97 -12.93
CA ILE A 15 1.78 7.76 -12.21
C ILE A 15 2.96 7.09 -11.49
N ARG A 16 4.11 7.02 -12.12
CA ARG A 16 5.29 6.40 -11.48
C ARG A 16 5.72 7.15 -10.24
N GLU A 17 5.77 8.47 -10.29
CA GLU A 17 6.13 9.29 -9.12
C GLU A 17 5.11 9.16 -8.01
N ALA A 18 3.82 9.14 -8.35
CA ALA A 18 2.75 8.97 -7.38
C ALA A 18 2.86 7.63 -6.65
N LEU A 19 3.07 6.55 -7.40
CA LEU A 19 3.22 5.21 -6.82
C LEU A 19 4.48 5.08 -5.98
N GLN A 20 5.57 5.74 -6.40
CA GLN A 20 6.82 5.74 -5.65
C GLN A 20 6.64 6.42 -4.29
N ILE A 21 6.06 7.61 -4.28
CA ILE A 21 5.82 8.36 -3.04
C ILE A 21 4.89 7.59 -2.11
N LEU A 22 3.77 7.10 -2.65
CA LEU A 22 2.80 6.34 -1.87
C LEU A 22 3.44 5.07 -1.31
N GLY A 23 4.20 4.36 -2.15
CA GLY A 23 4.85 3.12 -1.76
C GLY A 23 5.87 3.31 -0.65
N GLU A 24 6.72 4.33 -0.74
CA GLU A 24 7.71 4.61 0.31
C GLU A 24 7.03 4.93 1.64
N GLN A 25 5.95 5.70 1.60
CA GLN A 25 5.22 6.03 2.82
C GLN A 25 4.51 4.84 3.43
N ILE A 26 3.87 4.00 2.63
CA ILE A 26 3.15 2.85 3.15
C ILE A 26 4.12 1.81 3.75
N ILE A 27 5.25 1.57 3.12
CA ILE A 27 6.26 0.66 3.66
C ILE A 27 6.80 1.19 4.98
N SER A 28 7.13 2.48 5.04
CA SER A 28 7.62 3.12 6.26
C SER A 28 6.62 3.00 7.40
N LEU A 29 5.32 3.13 7.11
CA LEU A 29 4.26 2.98 8.10
C LEU A 29 4.07 1.52 8.54
N LEU A 30 3.88 0.62 7.56
CA LEU A 30 3.52 -0.77 7.85
C LEU A 30 4.59 -1.54 8.59
N TYR A 31 5.86 -1.22 8.34
CA TYR A 31 6.99 -1.92 8.96
C TYR A 31 7.60 -1.14 10.13
N SER A 32 7.01 -0.02 10.55
CA SER A 32 7.42 0.63 11.78
C SER A 32 7.19 -0.31 12.97
N GLU A 33 8.01 -0.16 14.02
CA GLU A 33 7.88 -1.00 15.21
C GLU A 33 6.48 -0.95 15.80
N GLU A 34 5.91 0.24 15.90
CA GLU A 34 4.59 0.46 16.49
C GLU A 34 3.48 -0.24 15.71
N VAL A 35 3.46 -0.05 14.39
CA VAL A 35 2.42 -0.64 13.55
C VAL A 35 2.61 -2.14 13.46
N MET A 36 3.83 -2.63 13.36
CA MET A 36 4.09 -4.07 13.31
C MET A 36 3.69 -4.76 14.62
N ALA A 37 3.92 -4.13 15.77
CA ALA A 37 3.47 -4.65 17.05
C ALA A 37 1.94 -4.75 17.10
N VAL A 38 1.24 -3.72 16.63
CA VAL A 38 -0.22 -3.73 16.54
C VAL A 38 -0.70 -4.82 15.58
N ARG A 39 -0.07 -4.98 14.42
CA ARG A 39 -0.44 -6.02 13.45
C ARG A 39 -0.32 -7.42 14.05
N ARG A 40 0.76 -7.70 14.78
CA ARG A 40 0.94 -9.00 15.46
C ARG A 40 -0.13 -9.23 16.52
N LEU A 41 -0.41 -8.21 17.33
CA LEU A 41 -1.43 -8.28 18.35
C LEU A 41 -2.81 -8.57 17.75
N LEU A 42 -3.16 -7.88 16.68
CA LEU A 42 -4.45 -8.06 15.99
C LEU A 42 -4.58 -9.45 15.38
N LEU A 43 -3.52 -9.97 14.78
CA LEU A 43 -3.54 -11.33 14.22
C LEU A 43 -3.79 -12.37 15.31
N SER A 44 -3.28 -12.16 16.53
CA SER A 44 -3.49 -13.10 17.62
C SER A 44 -4.87 -12.95 18.30
N ALA A 45 -5.48 -11.78 18.27
CA ALA A 45 -6.69 -11.46 19.02
C ALA A 45 -7.96 -11.38 18.16
N ALA A 46 -7.86 -11.05 16.88
CA ALA A 46 -9.01 -10.75 16.03
C ALA A 46 -10.03 -11.88 15.94
N GLY A 47 -9.56 -13.13 15.92
CA GLY A 47 -10.44 -14.30 15.83
C GLY A 47 -11.08 -14.69 17.15
N ARG A 48 -10.62 -14.14 18.28
CA ARG A 48 -11.09 -14.50 19.62
C ARG A 48 -12.02 -13.46 20.25
N LYS A 49 -11.96 -12.22 19.77
CA LYS A 49 -12.74 -11.13 20.33
C LYS A 49 -13.72 -10.61 19.30
N ALA A 50 -15.02 -10.83 19.53
CA ALA A 50 -16.06 -10.44 18.59
C ALA A 50 -15.99 -8.94 18.25
N GLY A 51 -16.01 -8.62 16.96
CA GLY A 51 -16.01 -7.25 16.47
C GLY A 51 -14.66 -6.55 16.42
N LEU A 52 -13.62 -7.09 17.07
CA LEU A 52 -12.31 -6.44 17.09
C LEU A 52 -11.68 -6.41 15.69
N GLY A 53 -11.68 -7.55 15.02
CA GLY A 53 -11.10 -7.63 13.65
C GLY A 53 -11.79 -6.69 12.68
N LYS A 54 -13.11 -6.63 12.72
CA LYS A 54 -13.90 -5.73 11.88
C LYS A 54 -13.57 -4.26 12.17
N ALA A 55 -13.56 -3.87 13.44
CA ALA A 55 -13.26 -2.50 13.85
C ALA A 55 -11.85 -2.07 13.38
N CYS A 56 -10.86 -2.94 13.53
CA CYS A 56 -9.49 -2.65 13.12
C CYS A 56 -9.35 -2.61 11.60
N TYR A 57 -10.01 -3.50 10.88
CA TYR A 57 -10.02 -3.47 9.42
C TYR A 57 -10.62 -2.15 8.91
N GLU A 58 -11.74 -1.74 9.45
CA GLU A 58 -12.41 -0.49 9.05
C GLU A 58 -11.61 0.76 9.40
N ALA A 59 -10.86 0.73 10.49
CA ALA A 59 -10.07 1.88 10.95
C ALA A 59 -8.80 2.13 10.12
N GLY A 60 -8.23 1.11 9.49
CA GLY A 60 -6.98 1.24 8.76
C GLY A 60 -7.02 0.67 7.36
N PRO A 61 -6.94 -0.66 7.19
CA PRO A 61 -6.83 -1.27 5.86
C PRO A 61 -7.93 -0.87 4.88
N ALA A 62 -9.18 -0.79 5.34
CA ALA A 62 -10.30 -0.44 4.47
C ALA A 62 -10.20 1.01 3.97
N GLN A 63 -9.75 1.93 4.81
CA GLN A 63 -9.59 3.34 4.43
C GLN A 63 -8.46 3.51 3.41
N PHE A 64 -7.35 2.82 3.63
CA PHE A 64 -6.24 2.84 2.67
C PHE A 64 -6.68 2.26 1.32
N LEU A 65 -7.40 1.15 1.34
CA LEU A 65 -7.90 0.51 0.13
C LEU A 65 -8.83 1.44 -0.65
N GLU A 66 -9.75 2.12 0.03
CA GLU A 66 -10.66 3.05 -0.62
C GLU A 66 -9.93 4.23 -1.24
N ALA A 67 -9.04 4.87 -0.49
CA ALA A 67 -8.28 6.02 -1.00
C ALA A 67 -7.40 5.63 -2.18
N THR A 68 -6.73 4.49 -2.10
CA THR A 68 -5.88 3.98 -3.20
C THR A 68 -6.73 3.64 -4.42
N SER A 69 -7.89 3.02 -4.23
CA SER A 69 -8.80 2.69 -5.33
C SER A 69 -9.25 3.94 -6.08
N LEU A 70 -9.60 5.01 -5.36
CA LEU A 70 -10.00 6.28 -5.97
C LEU A 70 -8.84 6.91 -6.75
N LEU A 71 -7.65 6.88 -6.20
CA LEU A 71 -6.47 7.40 -6.87
C LEU A 71 -6.18 6.62 -8.16
N LEU A 72 -6.20 5.30 -8.10
CA LEU A 72 -5.94 4.46 -9.28
C LEU A 72 -7.04 4.64 -10.33
N LYS A 73 -8.29 4.78 -9.89
CA LYS A 73 -9.39 5.06 -10.82
C LYS A 73 -9.16 6.36 -11.58
N HIS A 74 -8.70 7.40 -10.91
CA HIS A 74 -8.36 8.66 -11.56
C HIS A 74 -7.31 8.45 -12.67
N TYR A 75 -6.26 7.69 -12.39
CA TYR A 75 -5.24 7.40 -13.41
C TYR A 75 -5.77 6.49 -14.54
N MET A 76 -6.69 5.60 -14.25
CA MET A 76 -7.39 4.82 -15.28
C MET A 76 -8.24 5.71 -16.16
N ASP A 77 -9.01 6.61 -15.56
CA ASP A 77 -9.93 7.51 -16.29
C ASP A 77 -9.16 8.53 -17.15
N THR A 78 -7.95 8.88 -16.76
CA THR A 78 -7.10 9.81 -17.53
C THR A 78 -6.14 9.10 -18.51
N GLY A 79 -6.29 7.79 -18.67
CA GLY A 79 -5.51 7.02 -19.65
C GLY A 79 -4.07 6.69 -19.23
N LYS A 80 -3.71 6.91 -17.99
CA LYS A 80 -2.35 6.63 -17.49
C LYS A 80 -2.18 5.19 -17.01
N LEU A 81 -3.29 4.52 -16.74
CA LEU A 81 -3.37 3.08 -16.47
C LEU A 81 -4.44 2.46 -17.36
N ARG A 82 -4.33 1.16 -17.64
CA ARG A 82 -5.40 0.47 -18.36
C ARG A 82 -6.68 0.42 -17.50
N GLN A 83 -7.83 0.43 -18.15
CA GLN A 83 -9.12 0.28 -17.45
C GLN A 83 -9.21 -1.10 -16.82
N SER A 84 -9.55 -1.14 -15.55
CA SER A 84 -9.64 -2.36 -14.77
C SER A 84 -10.42 -2.05 -13.49
N ASP A 85 -10.67 -3.07 -12.68
CA ASP A 85 -11.24 -2.90 -11.36
C ASP A 85 -10.21 -2.20 -10.46
N SER A 86 -10.47 -0.95 -10.10
CA SER A 86 -9.55 -0.14 -9.32
C SER A 86 -9.34 -0.67 -7.89
N ARG A 87 -10.36 -1.32 -7.32
CA ARG A 87 -10.25 -1.93 -5.99
C ARG A 87 -9.31 -3.13 -6.02
N VAL A 88 -9.44 -3.98 -7.02
CA VAL A 88 -8.53 -5.12 -7.20
C VAL A 88 -7.12 -4.63 -7.47
N ALA A 89 -6.97 -3.60 -8.32
CA ALA A 89 -5.66 -3.00 -8.57
C ALA A 89 -5.01 -2.46 -7.30
N ALA A 90 -5.80 -1.84 -6.41
CA ALA A 90 -5.29 -1.34 -5.13
C ALA A 90 -4.82 -2.48 -4.22
N LEU A 91 -5.53 -3.60 -4.22
CA LEU A 91 -5.12 -4.81 -3.48
C LEU A 91 -3.81 -5.38 -4.04
N HIS A 92 -3.68 -5.41 -5.37
CA HIS A 92 -2.44 -5.87 -6.02
C HIS A 92 -1.27 -4.97 -5.67
N LEU A 93 -1.47 -3.65 -5.69
CA LEU A 93 -0.41 -2.70 -5.33
C LEU A 93 0.06 -2.93 -3.89
N ARG A 94 -0.88 -3.04 -2.96
CA ARG A 94 -0.53 -3.29 -1.56
C ARG A 94 0.22 -4.61 -1.40
N ALA A 95 -0.24 -5.67 -2.05
CA ALA A 95 0.42 -6.96 -2.00
C ALA A 95 1.85 -6.90 -2.55
N LEU A 96 2.07 -6.17 -3.65
CA LEU A 96 3.40 -5.99 -4.21
C LEU A 96 4.32 -5.23 -3.25
N LEU A 97 3.81 -4.22 -2.57
CA LEU A 97 4.59 -3.45 -1.59
C LEU A 97 5.01 -4.30 -0.39
N GLU A 98 4.20 -5.28 -0.01
CA GLU A 98 4.48 -6.13 1.15
C GLU A 98 5.13 -7.47 0.79
N SER A 99 5.07 -7.90 -0.47
CA SER A 99 5.38 -9.27 -0.87
C SER A 99 6.78 -9.78 -0.48
N GLU A 100 7.77 -8.89 -0.49
CA GLU A 100 9.16 -9.30 -0.24
C GLU A 100 9.48 -9.47 1.25
N TRP A 101 8.78 -8.75 2.13
CA TRP A 101 9.23 -8.56 3.50
C TRP A 101 8.22 -8.91 4.58
N ILE A 102 6.94 -9.04 4.24
CA ILE A 102 5.88 -9.18 5.24
C ILE A 102 6.14 -10.37 6.20
N ASP A 103 6.50 -11.52 5.69
CA ASP A 103 6.74 -12.69 6.53
C ASP A 103 7.94 -12.47 7.46
N LEU A 104 9.02 -11.90 6.95
CA LEU A 104 10.22 -11.67 7.73
C LEU A 104 9.96 -10.72 8.91
N PHE A 105 9.16 -9.69 8.70
CA PHE A 105 8.79 -8.77 9.77
C PHE A 105 7.77 -9.36 10.74
N LEU A 106 6.76 -10.06 10.23
CA LEU A 106 5.75 -10.69 11.09
C LEU A 106 6.36 -11.76 12.01
N PHE A 107 7.30 -12.53 11.48
CA PHE A 107 7.98 -13.56 12.26
C PHE A 107 9.20 -13.03 13.04
N SER A 108 9.39 -11.73 13.05
CA SER A 108 10.47 -11.05 13.79
C SER A 108 11.89 -11.47 13.38
N THR A 109 12.06 -11.94 12.13
CA THR A 109 13.37 -12.27 11.58
C THR A 109 14.11 -11.04 11.07
N MET A 110 13.40 -9.93 10.85
CA MET A 110 13.97 -8.63 10.54
C MET A 110 13.40 -7.58 11.46
N GLN A 111 14.25 -6.64 11.89
CA GLN A 111 13.86 -5.49 12.70
C GLN A 111 14.55 -4.26 12.15
N GLY A 112 13.75 -3.20 12.01
CA GLY A 112 14.26 -1.95 11.50
C GLY A 112 14.51 -1.96 9.99
N PHE A 113 14.58 -0.77 9.44
CA PHE A 113 14.86 -0.53 8.02
C PHE A 113 15.26 0.95 7.88
N ASP A 114 15.85 1.28 6.75
CA ASP A 114 16.23 2.66 6.43
C ASP A 114 15.44 3.18 5.23
N GLN A 115 15.73 4.43 4.83
CA GLN A 115 15.06 5.03 3.69
C GLN A 115 15.40 4.34 2.37
N ALA A 116 16.64 3.84 2.24
CA ALA A 116 17.04 3.10 1.04
C ALA A 116 16.20 1.83 0.87
N PHE A 117 15.94 1.12 1.95
CA PHE A 117 15.03 -0.04 1.96
C PHE A 117 13.65 0.33 1.41
N CYS A 118 13.06 1.41 1.93
CA CYS A 118 11.73 1.86 1.49
C CYS A 118 11.72 2.23 0.01
N LYS A 119 12.73 2.98 -0.41
CA LYS A 119 12.85 3.45 -1.80
C LYS A 119 13.01 2.29 -2.77
N GLU A 120 13.91 1.37 -2.48
CA GLU A 120 14.19 0.23 -3.38
C GLU A 120 13.00 -0.72 -3.47
N THR A 121 12.36 -1.00 -2.34
CA THR A 121 11.17 -1.85 -2.31
C THR A 121 10.00 -1.20 -3.08
N ALA A 122 9.77 0.10 -2.85
CA ALA A 122 8.72 0.82 -3.58
C ALA A 122 9.00 0.86 -5.08
N THR A 123 10.27 0.99 -5.49
CA THR A 123 10.65 0.96 -6.90
C THR A 123 10.32 -0.38 -7.54
N ARG A 124 10.69 -1.49 -6.90
CA ARG A 124 10.39 -2.83 -7.43
C ARG A 124 8.89 -3.09 -7.50
N ALA A 125 8.15 -2.70 -6.47
CA ALA A 125 6.69 -2.85 -6.46
C ALA A 125 6.03 -2.01 -7.55
N THR A 126 6.48 -0.76 -7.73
CA THR A 126 5.98 0.13 -8.78
C THR A 126 6.26 -0.43 -10.17
N ASP A 127 7.47 -0.94 -10.39
CA ASP A 127 7.85 -1.55 -11.67
C ASP A 127 6.94 -2.75 -11.99
N ALA A 128 6.71 -3.62 -11.03
CA ALA A 128 5.84 -4.78 -11.21
C ALA A 128 4.37 -4.35 -11.46
N PHE A 129 3.90 -3.37 -10.70
CA PHE A 129 2.53 -2.86 -10.87
C PHE A 129 2.33 -2.25 -12.25
N LEU A 130 3.27 -1.41 -12.70
CA LEU A 130 3.17 -0.78 -14.01
C LEU A 130 3.34 -1.77 -15.16
N ALA A 131 4.12 -2.83 -14.97
CA ALA A 131 4.21 -3.90 -15.97
C ALA A 131 2.83 -4.55 -16.19
N ALA A 132 2.03 -4.67 -15.12
CA ALA A 132 0.70 -5.28 -15.20
C ALA A 132 -0.40 -4.29 -15.62
N TYR A 133 -0.30 -3.04 -15.20
CA TYR A 133 -1.40 -2.08 -15.30
C TYR A 133 -1.17 -0.89 -16.23
N SER A 134 -0.02 -0.80 -16.91
CA SER A 134 0.19 0.26 -17.90
C SER A 134 -0.80 0.14 -19.06
N PRO A 135 -1.12 1.25 -19.74
CA PRO A 135 -2.06 1.20 -20.84
C PRO A 135 -1.60 0.22 -21.92
N THR A 136 -2.55 -0.51 -22.50
CA THR A 136 -2.27 -1.37 -23.67
C THR A 136 -2.04 -0.48 -24.90
N GLN A 137 -1.02 -0.84 -25.65
CA GLN A 137 -0.72 -0.15 -26.92
C GLN A 137 -1.62 -0.63 -28.04
#